data_6f61f29316dbe200e3d458de24d78175
#
_entry.id   6f61f29316dbe200e3d458de24d78175
#
_cell.length_a   1.000
_cell.length_b   1.000
_cell.length_c   1.000
_cell.angle_alpha   90.00
_cell.angle_beta   90.00
_cell.angle_gamma   90.00
#
_symmetry.space_group_name_H-M   'P 1'
#
loop_
_entity.id
_entity.type
_entity.pdbx_description
1 polymer ?
#
loop_
_entity_poly.entity_id
_entity_poly.type
_entity_poly.pdbx_seq_one_letter_code
_entity_poly.pdbx_strand_id
1 'polypeptide(L)'
;MLFRSLLDSLNKRLNFLNQVIEKLGLENITTVHYRAEDGARKAELREQFDCVVSRAVANMSTLCEYCLPYVKVGGCFVAYKSGNAEEEIDKAKKAVHLLGGVKENAIYFDLPDSDIGRSLVIVKKKEPTSKKYPRKAGLPSKEPLQ
;
A
#
# COMPACT_ATOMS: atom_id res chain seq x y z
N MET A 1 -8.14 9.54 -17.93
CA MET A 1 -6.97 10.29 -17.38
C MET A 1 -6.53 9.59 -16.11
N LEU A 2 -5.24 9.33 -15.95
CA LEU A 2 -4.70 8.61 -14.79
C LEU A 2 -4.18 9.62 -13.76
N PHE A 3 -4.80 9.68 -12.58
CA PHE A 3 -4.33 10.48 -11.46
C PHE A 3 -3.50 9.63 -10.51
N ARG A 4 -2.42 10.21 -9.97
CA ARG A 4 -1.54 9.57 -9.00
C ARG A 4 -1.43 10.42 -7.75
N SER A 5 -1.46 9.76 -6.60
CA SER A 5 -1.21 10.39 -5.30
C SER A 5 0.00 9.74 -4.64
N LEU A 6 0.94 10.54 -4.21
CA LEU A 6 2.15 10.11 -3.52
C LEU A 6 2.01 10.48 -2.04
N LEU A 7 1.77 9.50 -1.19
CA LEU A 7 1.57 9.69 0.24
C LEU A 7 2.83 9.36 1.02
N ASP A 8 3.27 10.28 1.87
CA ASP A 8 4.35 10.07 2.84
C ASP A 8 4.08 10.87 4.13
N SER A 9 4.57 10.35 5.24
CA SER A 9 4.51 11.04 6.54
C SER A 9 5.63 12.05 6.77
N LEU A 10 6.67 12.06 5.92
CA LEU A 10 7.81 12.95 6.02
C LEU A 10 7.75 14.05 4.96
N ASN A 11 7.46 15.26 5.40
CA ASN A 11 7.33 16.41 4.51
C ASN A 11 8.59 16.67 3.67
N LYS A 12 9.78 16.38 4.20
CA LYS A 12 11.04 16.51 3.45
C LYS A 12 11.05 15.63 2.17
N ARG A 13 10.50 14.43 2.23
CA ARG A 13 10.40 13.56 1.05
C ARG A 13 9.41 14.11 0.04
N LEU A 14 8.27 14.61 0.51
CA LEU A 14 7.25 15.19 -0.37
C LEU A 14 7.77 16.45 -1.06
N ASN A 15 8.53 17.30 -0.38
CA ASN A 15 9.18 18.47 -0.97
C ASN A 15 10.14 18.06 -2.10
N PHE A 16 10.92 17.00 -1.90
CA PHE A 16 11.78 16.45 -2.95
C PHE A 16 10.94 15.93 -4.14
N LEU A 17 9.87 15.18 -3.87
CA LEU A 17 8.98 14.68 -4.92
C LEU A 17 8.33 15.81 -5.69
N ASN A 18 7.90 16.89 -5.05
CA ASN A 18 7.35 18.07 -5.71
C ASN A 18 8.36 18.72 -6.65
N GLN A 19 9.64 18.82 -6.25
CA GLN A 19 10.70 19.32 -7.13
C GLN A 19 10.93 18.41 -8.34
N VAL A 20 10.87 17.10 -8.17
CA VAL A 20 10.98 16.12 -9.26
C VAL A 20 9.80 16.27 -10.24
N ILE A 21 8.57 16.35 -9.71
CA ILE A 21 7.35 16.54 -10.51
C ILE A 21 7.46 17.80 -11.37
N GLU A 22 7.86 18.92 -10.76
CA GLU A 22 8.04 20.20 -11.43
C GLU A 22 9.14 20.14 -12.51
N LYS A 23 10.33 19.65 -12.15
CA LYS A 23 11.48 19.58 -13.08
C LYS A 23 11.24 18.66 -14.27
N LEU A 24 10.47 17.60 -14.11
CA LEU A 24 10.14 16.66 -15.17
C LEU A 24 8.83 17.03 -15.92
N GLY A 25 8.16 18.11 -15.53
CA GLY A 25 6.88 18.51 -16.13
C GLY A 25 5.80 17.44 -16.01
N LEU A 26 5.76 16.69 -14.91
CA LEU A 26 4.80 15.61 -14.73
C LEU A 26 3.43 16.16 -14.37
N GLU A 27 2.42 15.72 -15.10
CA GLU A 27 1.02 16.13 -14.88
C GLU A 27 0.23 15.07 -14.12
N ASN A 28 -0.87 15.49 -13.47
CA ASN A 28 -1.82 14.60 -12.77
C ASN A 28 -1.18 13.79 -11.65
N ILE A 29 -0.19 14.37 -10.96
CA ILE A 29 0.45 13.81 -9.78
C ILE A 29 0.33 14.82 -8.64
N THR A 30 -0.11 14.34 -7.46
CA THR A 30 -0.20 15.15 -6.24
C THR A 30 0.55 14.47 -5.10
N THR A 31 1.08 15.27 -4.19
CA THR A 31 1.66 14.77 -2.94
C THR A 31 0.67 14.93 -1.80
N VAL A 32 0.65 13.97 -0.88
CA VAL A 32 -0.30 13.94 0.24
C VAL A 32 0.49 13.68 1.52
N HIS A 33 0.44 14.64 2.46
CA HIS A 33 1.18 14.59 3.71
C HIS A 33 0.32 14.05 4.85
N TYR A 34 0.37 12.74 5.08
CA TYR A 34 -0.26 12.06 6.20
C TYR A 34 0.56 10.81 6.58
N ARG A 35 0.41 10.36 7.82
CA ARG A 35 0.65 8.95 8.13
C ARG A 35 -0.42 8.12 7.42
N ALA A 36 -0.08 6.90 7.00
CA ALA A 36 -1.01 6.04 6.28
C ALA A 36 -2.31 5.82 7.07
N GLU A 37 -2.22 5.61 8.37
CA GLU A 37 -3.36 5.38 9.24
C GLU A 37 -4.27 6.62 9.37
N ASP A 38 -3.68 7.80 9.40
CA ASP A 38 -4.43 9.05 9.56
C ASP A 38 -5.10 9.47 8.24
N GLY A 39 -4.38 9.36 7.12
CA GLY A 39 -4.92 9.64 5.80
C GLY A 39 -6.07 8.72 5.42
N ALA A 40 -5.98 7.42 5.77
CA ALA A 40 -7.05 6.45 5.49
C ALA A 40 -8.36 6.70 6.27
N ARG A 41 -8.36 7.63 7.22
CA ARG A 41 -9.56 8.09 7.94
C ARG A 41 -10.23 9.29 7.28
N LYS A 42 -9.56 9.93 6.32
CA LYS A 42 -10.09 11.06 5.57
C LYS A 42 -11.04 10.56 4.48
N ALA A 43 -12.25 11.12 4.43
CA ALA A 43 -13.28 10.71 3.48
C ALA A 43 -12.83 10.84 2.01
N GLU A 44 -12.03 11.87 1.73
CA GLU A 44 -11.48 12.13 0.40
C GLU A 44 -10.38 11.15 -0.06
N LEU A 45 -9.87 10.32 0.86
CA LEU A 45 -8.81 9.35 0.56
C LEU A 45 -9.25 7.90 0.78
N ARG A 46 -10.18 7.66 1.71
CA ARG A 46 -10.65 6.33 2.07
C ARG A 46 -11.42 5.70 0.94
N GLU A 47 -10.98 4.50 0.51
CA GLU A 47 -11.64 3.71 -0.55
C GLU A 47 -11.87 4.47 -1.86
N GLN A 48 -10.92 5.35 -2.22
CA GLN A 48 -11.00 6.19 -3.42
C GLN A 48 -10.13 5.70 -4.58
N PHE A 49 -9.16 4.83 -4.32
CA PHE A 49 -8.16 4.48 -5.31
C PHE A 49 -8.42 3.11 -5.97
N ASP A 50 -8.27 3.05 -7.30
CA ASP A 50 -8.37 1.80 -8.06
C ASP A 50 -7.23 0.84 -7.73
N CYS A 51 -6.03 1.39 -7.56
CA CYS A 51 -4.83 0.65 -7.23
C CYS A 51 -3.99 1.42 -6.22
N VAL A 52 -3.55 0.72 -5.18
CA VAL A 52 -2.57 1.22 -4.22
C VAL A 52 -1.33 0.37 -4.32
N VAL A 53 -0.15 1.00 -4.35
CA VAL A 53 1.14 0.31 -4.41
C VAL A 53 2.00 0.69 -3.23
N SER A 54 2.81 -0.25 -2.74
CA SER A 54 3.79 0.02 -1.69
C SER A 54 5.06 -0.79 -1.90
N ARG A 55 6.21 -0.19 -1.57
CA ARG A 55 7.53 -0.81 -1.63
C ARG A 55 8.30 -0.55 -0.34
N ALA A 56 8.92 -1.60 0.23
CA ALA A 56 9.92 -1.51 1.30
C ALA A 56 9.50 -0.68 2.55
N VAL A 57 8.22 -0.74 2.97
CA VAL A 57 7.72 0.04 4.11
C VAL A 57 7.65 -0.81 5.38
N ALA A 58 7.01 -1.99 5.33
CA ALA A 58 6.74 -2.82 6.50
C ALA A 58 6.49 -4.28 6.08
N ASN A 59 6.23 -5.16 7.07
CA ASN A 59 5.75 -6.51 6.81
C ASN A 59 4.35 -6.50 6.16
N MET A 60 3.97 -7.61 5.53
CA MET A 60 2.74 -7.68 4.73
C MET A 60 1.47 -7.41 5.53
N SER A 61 1.36 -7.90 6.78
CA SER A 61 0.19 -7.65 7.64
C SER A 61 0.02 -6.16 7.92
N THR A 62 1.10 -5.47 8.27
CA THR A 62 1.12 -4.02 8.50
C THR A 62 0.81 -3.25 7.21
N LEU A 63 1.40 -3.66 6.07
CA LEU A 63 1.14 -3.03 4.77
C LEU A 63 -0.33 -3.16 4.36
N CYS A 64 -0.96 -4.31 4.62
CA CYS A 64 -2.39 -4.48 4.36
C CYS A 64 -3.22 -3.44 5.13
N GLU A 65 -2.90 -3.21 6.41
CA GLU A 65 -3.63 -2.22 7.22
C GLU A 65 -3.34 -0.77 6.79
N TYR A 66 -2.14 -0.48 6.26
CA TYR A 66 -1.81 0.83 5.72
C TYR A 66 -2.47 1.11 4.36
N CYS A 67 -2.62 0.10 3.50
CA CYS A 67 -2.93 0.28 2.09
C CYS A 67 -4.38 -0.08 1.72
N LEU A 68 -4.93 -1.20 2.23
CA LEU A 68 -6.29 -1.64 1.86
C LEU A 68 -7.40 -0.64 2.18
N PRO A 69 -7.32 0.16 3.26
CA PRO A 69 -8.34 1.18 3.52
C PRO A 69 -8.42 2.30 2.47
N TYR A 70 -7.41 2.46 1.63
CA TYR A 70 -7.44 3.41 0.50
C TYR A 70 -8.05 2.83 -0.77
N VAL A 71 -8.02 1.49 -0.90
CA VAL A 71 -8.47 0.78 -2.10
C VAL A 71 -9.99 0.70 -2.12
N LYS A 72 -10.61 1.15 -3.20
CA LYS A 72 -12.07 0.97 -3.41
C LYS A 72 -12.42 -0.49 -3.63
N VAL A 73 -13.65 -0.88 -3.34
CA VAL A 73 -14.14 -2.22 -3.65
C VAL A 73 -14.03 -2.46 -5.16
N GLY A 74 -13.49 -3.61 -5.55
CA GLY A 74 -13.15 -3.94 -6.93
C GLY A 74 -11.73 -3.56 -7.35
N GLY A 75 -11.04 -2.71 -6.59
CA GLY A 75 -9.65 -2.34 -6.82
C GLY A 75 -8.63 -3.34 -6.25
N CYS A 76 -7.36 -2.97 -6.25
CA CYS A 76 -6.30 -3.84 -5.74
C CYS A 76 -5.20 -3.07 -4.98
N PHE A 77 -4.56 -3.78 -4.08
CA PHE A 77 -3.29 -3.41 -3.47
C PHE A 77 -2.18 -4.28 -4.02
N VAL A 78 -1.05 -3.69 -4.41
CA VAL A 78 0.14 -4.40 -4.90
C VAL A 78 1.34 -4.07 -4.01
N ALA A 79 1.83 -5.07 -3.28
CA ALA A 79 3.04 -4.95 -2.48
C ALA A 79 4.26 -5.45 -3.26
N TYR A 80 5.27 -4.60 -3.37
CA TYR A 80 6.58 -4.97 -3.93
C TYR A 80 7.43 -5.59 -2.83
N LYS A 81 7.77 -6.86 -2.98
CA LYS A 81 8.49 -7.64 -1.98
C LYS A 81 9.78 -8.27 -2.55
N SER A 82 10.59 -8.86 -1.67
CA SER A 82 11.74 -9.70 -2.04
C SER A 82 11.29 -10.99 -2.72
N GLY A 83 12.23 -11.76 -3.26
CA GLY A 83 11.95 -13.01 -3.96
C GLY A 83 11.31 -14.09 -3.08
N ASN A 84 11.53 -14.07 -1.76
CA ASN A 84 10.92 -15.03 -0.82
C ASN A 84 9.96 -14.29 0.13
N ALA A 85 8.70 -14.23 -0.24
CA ALA A 85 7.65 -13.54 0.54
C ALA A 85 6.57 -14.48 1.09
N GLU A 86 6.67 -15.80 0.87
CA GLU A 86 5.59 -16.76 1.19
C GLU A 86 5.24 -16.79 2.68
N GLU A 87 6.23 -16.88 3.56
CA GLU A 87 6.00 -16.88 5.02
C GLU A 87 5.33 -15.59 5.49
N GLU A 88 5.75 -14.47 4.95
CA GLU A 88 5.19 -13.16 5.27
C GLU A 88 3.75 -13.01 4.76
N ILE A 89 3.47 -13.56 3.58
CA ILE A 89 2.14 -13.62 2.99
C ILE A 89 1.22 -14.50 3.86
N ASP A 90 1.70 -15.64 4.31
CA ASP A 90 0.91 -16.56 5.14
C ASP A 90 0.52 -15.93 6.48
N LYS A 91 1.43 -15.22 7.12
CA LYS A 91 1.16 -14.45 8.34
C LYS A 91 0.14 -13.32 8.14
N ALA A 92 0.04 -12.81 6.92
CA ALA A 92 -0.87 -11.71 6.58
C ALA A 92 -2.30 -12.15 6.22
N LYS A 93 -2.61 -13.44 6.15
CA LYS A 93 -3.93 -13.96 5.74
C LYS A 93 -5.08 -13.35 6.54
N LYS A 94 -4.92 -13.28 7.86
CA LYS A 94 -5.92 -12.70 8.75
C LYS A 94 -6.09 -11.18 8.52
N ALA A 95 -4.99 -10.44 8.34
CA ALA A 95 -5.02 -9.02 8.02
C ALA A 95 -5.78 -8.78 6.72
N VAL A 96 -5.44 -9.51 5.66
CA VAL A 96 -6.10 -9.41 4.35
C VAL A 96 -7.61 -9.60 4.49
N HIS A 97 -8.04 -10.66 5.16
CA HIS A 97 -9.47 -10.96 5.37
C HIS A 97 -10.18 -9.86 6.18
N LEU A 98 -9.63 -9.45 7.33
CA LEU A 98 -10.22 -8.44 8.19
C LEU A 98 -10.37 -7.06 7.52
N LEU A 99 -9.54 -6.79 6.53
CA LEU A 99 -9.52 -5.51 5.80
C LEU A 99 -10.34 -5.55 4.50
N GLY A 100 -11.07 -6.64 4.26
CA GLY A 100 -11.95 -6.80 3.10
C GLY A 100 -11.23 -7.23 1.82
N GLY A 101 -10.03 -7.79 1.95
CA GLY A 101 -9.22 -8.26 0.83
C GLY A 101 -9.28 -9.77 0.60
N VAL A 102 -8.87 -10.17 -0.60
CA VAL A 102 -8.56 -11.55 -0.97
C VAL A 102 -7.22 -11.56 -1.69
N LYS A 103 -6.27 -12.37 -1.21
CA LYS A 103 -4.97 -12.51 -1.85
C LYS A 103 -5.10 -13.30 -3.15
N GLU A 104 -4.50 -12.80 -4.23
CA GLU A 104 -4.28 -13.52 -5.47
C GLU A 104 -2.92 -14.23 -5.47
N ASN A 105 -2.60 -14.96 -6.55
CA ASN A 105 -1.28 -15.55 -6.71
C ASN A 105 -0.23 -14.44 -6.77
N ALA A 106 0.88 -14.62 -6.03
CA ALA A 106 2.02 -13.72 -6.13
C ALA A 106 2.78 -13.98 -7.44
N ILE A 107 3.30 -12.91 -8.03
CA ILE A 107 4.14 -12.98 -9.24
C ILE A 107 5.59 -12.90 -8.78
N TYR A 108 6.37 -13.91 -9.08
CA TYR A 108 7.81 -13.96 -8.79
C TYR A 108 8.61 -13.76 -10.06
N PHE A 109 9.69 -13.01 -9.97
CA PHE A 109 10.61 -12.75 -11.09
C PHE A 109 11.98 -12.32 -10.57
N ASP A 110 13.01 -12.47 -11.38
CA ASP A 110 14.33 -11.93 -11.13
C ASP A 110 14.48 -10.58 -11.84
N LEU A 111 15.23 -9.66 -11.23
CA LEU A 111 15.57 -8.41 -11.90
C LEU A 111 16.48 -8.71 -13.09
N PRO A 112 16.27 -8.06 -14.25
CA PRO A 112 17.11 -8.27 -15.42
C PRO A 112 18.61 -8.18 -15.09
N ASP A 113 19.40 -9.07 -15.67
CA ASP A 113 20.85 -9.14 -15.51
C ASP A 113 21.33 -9.31 -14.06
N SER A 114 20.52 -9.94 -13.20
CA SER A 114 20.88 -10.19 -11.81
C SER A 114 20.19 -11.43 -11.24
N ASP A 115 20.74 -11.99 -10.14
CA ASP A 115 20.14 -13.07 -9.33
C ASP A 115 19.23 -12.52 -8.21
N ILE A 116 18.77 -11.29 -8.35
CA ILE A 116 17.97 -10.63 -7.32
C ILE A 116 16.49 -10.91 -7.55
N GLY A 117 15.95 -11.86 -6.81
CA GLY A 117 14.52 -12.22 -6.83
C GLY A 117 13.64 -11.09 -6.27
N ARG A 118 12.49 -10.91 -6.89
CA ARG A 118 11.42 -9.98 -6.50
C ARG A 118 10.07 -10.65 -6.59
N SER A 119 9.11 -10.10 -5.87
CA SER A 119 7.72 -10.53 -6.00
C SER A 119 6.74 -9.35 -5.94
N LEU A 120 5.63 -9.51 -6.64
CA LEU A 120 4.45 -8.66 -6.55
C LEU A 120 3.36 -9.44 -5.86
N VAL A 121 2.97 -9.02 -4.67
CA VAL A 121 1.87 -9.62 -3.91
C VAL A 121 0.62 -8.80 -4.15
N ILE A 122 -0.37 -9.42 -4.79
CA ILE A 122 -1.61 -8.75 -5.20
C ILE A 122 -2.73 -9.14 -4.25
N VAL A 123 -3.40 -8.13 -3.70
CA VAL A 123 -4.60 -8.29 -2.86
C VAL A 123 -5.75 -7.54 -3.52
N LYS A 124 -6.79 -8.27 -3.92
CA LYS A 124 -8.03 -7.68 -4.43
C LYS A 124 -8.92 -7.23 -3.30
N LYS A 125 -9.48 -6.05 -3.42
CA LYS A 125 -10.47 -5.53 -2.48
C LYS A 125 -11.86 -6.05 -2.86
N LYS A 126 -12.43 -6.91 -2.00
CA LYS A 126 -13.75 -7.53 -2.25
C LYS A 126 -14.86 -6.88 -1.42
N GLU A 127 -14.53 -6.41 -0.23
CA GLU A 127 -15.48 -5.82 0.71
C GLU A 127 -14.96 -4.50 1.29
N PRO A 128 -15.84 -3.60 1.74
CA PRO A 128 -15.41 -2.38 2.42
C PRO A 128 -14.59 -2.71 3.70
N THR A 129 -13.58 -1.92 3.96
CA THR A 129 -12.83 -2.03 5.22
C THR A 129 -13.66 -1.48 6.37
N SER A 130 -13.84 -2.26 7.43
CA SER A 130 -14.54 -1.82 8.65
C SER A 130 -13.97 -0.50 9.19
N LYS A 131 -14.83 0.38 9.70
CA LYS A 131 -14.43 1.70 10.27
C LYS A 131 -13.48 1.61 11.46
N LYS A 132 -13.34 0.45 12.10
CA LYS A 132 -12.34 0.21 13.15
C LYS A 132 -10.90 0.18 12.61
N TYR A 133 -10.73 0.00 11.29
CA TYR A 133 -9.43 0.01 10.62
C TYR A 133 -9.27 1.23 9.70
N PRO A 134 -8.04 1.71 9.50
CA PRO A 134 -6.83 1.29 10.22
C PRO A 134 -6.94 1.65 11.71
N ARG A 135 -6.23 0.91 12.56
CA ARG A 135 -6.09 1.23 13.98
C ARG A 135 -5.29 2.52 14.16
N LYS A 136 -5.19 3.00 15.40
CA LYS A 136 -4.44 4.23 15.74
C LYS A 136 -3.01 4.18 15.19
N ALA A 137 -2.51 5.33 14.74
CA ALA A 137 -1.17 5.49 14.19
C ALA A 137 -0.08 4.84 15.07
N GLY A 138 0.78 4.04 14.44
CA GLY A 138 1.84 3.26 15.07
C GLY A 138 1.42 1.89 15.61
N LEU A 139 0.13 1.63 15.83
CA LEU A 139 -0.34 0.34 16.33
C LEU A 139 -0.18 -0.80 15.29
N PRO A 140 -0.46 -0.59 13.99
CA PRO A 140 -0.27 -1.64 12.99
C PRO A 140 1.15 -2.20 12.91
N SER A 141 2.17 -1.38 13.16
CA SER A 141 3.57 -1.83 13.14
C SER A 141 4.01 -2.49 14.45
N LYS A 142 3.45 -2.07 15.59
CA LYS A 142 3.77 -2.65 16.91
C LYS A 142 3.08 -3.98 17.14
N GLU A 143 1.86 -4.10 16.69
CA GLU A 143 0.98 -5.25 16.86
C GLU A 143 0.32 -5.61 15.52
N PRO A 144 1.06 -6.20 14.56
CA PRO A 144 0.48 -6.59 13.26
C PRO A 144 -0.71 -7.53 13.41
N LEU A 145 -1.70 -7.41 12.53
CA LEU A 145 -2.84 -8.32 12.45
C LEU A 145 -2.36 -9.70 11.93
N GLN A 146 -2.25 -10.68 12.82
CA GLN A 146 -1.79 -12.05 12.52
C GLN A 146 -2.78 -13.08 13.05
#